data_5fbb4c80251de9601f7484bd4b12641b
#
_entry.id   5fbb4c80251de9601f7484bd4b12641b
#
_cell.length_a   1.000
_cell.length_b   1.000
_cell.length_c   1.000
_cell.angle_alpha   90.00
_cell.angle_beta   90.00
_cell.angle_gamma   90.00
#
_symmetry.space_group_name_H-M   'P 1'
#
loop_
_entity.id
_entity.type
_entity.pdbx_description
1 polymer ?
#
loop_
_entity_poly.entity_id
_entity_poly.type
_entity_poly.pdbx_seq_one_letter_code
_entity_poly.pdbx_strand_id
1 'polypeptide(L)'
;QVPLGELASVEYRRGPQMIKSEDTFLVAYVLFDKKPEFAEVTVVNDALDFIQNKIDSGELAVPAGVSFEFAGSYKNQVRAAKRLSVVLPLSLAIIFLLIYFQFRKVGVTMMIFTGVFVAWGGGFVMLWLYAQPWFLDITLLGTNLHELFQVQQYNLSVAVWVGFLALFGIATDDGVIMATRIEQSMRETKPDSVE
;
A
#
# COMPACT_ATOMS: atom_id res chain seq x y z
N GLN A 1 -43.22 55.19 -6.31
CA GLN A 1 -42.33 54.18 -5.84
C GLN A 1 -43.14 52.91 -5.53
N VAL A 2 -42.84 51.80 -6.17
CA VAL A 2 -43.52 50.53 -5.93
C VAL A 2 -42.66 49.75 -4.90
N PRO A 3 -43.23 49.28 -3.78
CA PRO A 3 -42.49 48.50 -2.80
C PRO A 3 -42.00 47.17 -3.41
N LEU A 4 -40.80 46.71 -3.00
CA LEU A 4 -40.21 45.46 -3.51
C LEU A 4 -41.12 44.23 -3.29
N GLY A 5 -41.89 44.21 -2.21
CA GLY A 5 -42.84 43.14 -1.89
C GLY A 5 -44.02 42.99 -2.86
N GLU A 6 -44.29 44.00 -3.72
CA GLU A 6 -45.28 43.90 -4.80
C GLU A 6 -44.69 43.36 -6.12
N LEU A 7 -43.36 43.38 -6.23
CA LEU A 7 -42.63 42.95 -7.43
C LEU A 7 -41.97 41.59 -7.27
N ALA A 8 -41.68 41.16 -6.01
CA ALA A 8 -40.98 39.90 -5.73
C ALA A 8 -41.32 39.35 -4.35
N SER A 9 -41.39 38.03 -4.20
CA SER A 9 -41.49 37.40 -2.89
C SER A 9 -40.08 37.19 -2.32
N VAL A 10 -39.85 37.64 -1.08
CA VAL A 10 -38.57 37.46 -0.38
C VAL A 10 -38.74 36.34 0.62
N GLU A 11 -38.02 35.24 0.38
CA GLU A 11 -38.03 34.06 1.25
C GLU A 11 -36.64 33.80 1.82
N TYR A 12 -36.59 33.45 3.12
CA TYR A 12 -35.36 32.97 3.72
C TYR A 12 -35.14 31.47 3.39
N ARG A 13 -34.10 31.17 2.63
CA ARG A 13 -33.69 29.77 2.34
C ARG A 13 -32.33 29.52 2.92
N ARG A 14 -32.14 28.31 3.49
CA ARG A 14 -30.83 27.84 3.88
C ARG A 14 -30.05 27.46 2.63
N GLY A 15 -28.88 28.06 2.45
CA GLY A 15 -27.93 27.75 1.39
C GLY A 15 -26.58 27.32 1.96
N PRO A 16 -25.66 26.86 1.14
CA PRO A 16 -24.31 26.54 1.57
C PRO A 16 -23.60 27.78 2.09
N GLN A 17 -22.91 27.68 3.23
CA GLN A 17 -22.15 28.79 3.82
C GLN A 17 -20.97 29.23 2.93
N MET A 18 -20.44 28.31 2.13
CA MET A 18 -19.32 28.54 1.23
C MET A 18 -19.57 27.80 -0.08
N ILE A 19 -19.41 28.48 -1.19
CA ILE A 19 -19.41 27.89 -2.52
C ILE A 19 -17.95 27.63 -2.87
N LYS A 20 -17.59 26.36 -3.03
CA LYS A 20 -16.23 25.92 -3.42
C LYS A 20 -16.21 25.56 -4.89
N SER A 21 -15.10 25.84 -5.54
CA SER A 21 -14.84 25.41 -6.92
C SER A 21 -13.44 24.81 -7.02
N GLU A 22 -13.31 23.71 -7.76
CA GLU A 22 -12.05 23.09 -8.14
C GLU A 22 -12.05 22.88 -9.64
N ASP A 23 -10.94 23.16 -10.29
CA ASP A 23 -10.76 23.02 -11.75
C ASP A 23 -11.92 23.66 -12.56
N THR A 24 -12.41 24.84 -12.11
CA THR A 24 -13.53 25.59 -12.70
C THR A 24 -14.93 25.01 -12.45
N PHE A 25 -15.07 23.85 -11.80
CA PHE A 25 -16.35 23.24 -11.46
C PHE A 25 -16.75 23.56 -10.02
N LEU A 26 -18.05 23.74 -9.79
CA LEU A 26 -18.58 23.83 -8.43
C LEU A 26 -18.50 22.46 -7.78
N VAL A 27 -17.98 22.41 -6.54
CA VAL A 27 -17.81 21.17 -5.81
C VAL A 27 -18.54 21.20 -4.46
N ALA A 28 -19.10 20.05 -4.10
CA ALA A 28 -19.60 19.76 -2.77
C ALA A 28 -18.89 18.52 -2.23
N TYR A 29 -18.49 18.55 -0.96
CA TYR A 29 -17.80 17.45 -0.32
C TYR A 29 -18.74 16.65 0.57
N VAL A 30 -18.76 15.34 0.37
CA VAL A 30 -19.32 14.38 1.31
C VAL A 30 -18.13 13.71 2.01
N LEU A 31 -17.96 14.00 3.29
CA LEU A 31 -16.86 13.46 4.09
C LEU A 31 -17.33 12.18 4.79
N PHE A 32 -16.53 11.13 4.70
CA PHE A 32 -16.73 9.91 5.46
C PHE A 32 -15.37 9.35 5.88
N ASP A 33 -15.35 8.51 6.89
CA ASP A 33 -14.15 7.84 7.35
C ASP A 33 -14.37 6.34 7.42
N LYS A 34 -13.28 5.59 7.33
CA LYS A 34 -13.30 4.13 7.44
C LYS A 34 -13.25 3.68 8.90
N LYS A 35 -13.84 2.53 9.22
CA LYS A 35 -13.57 1.87 10.50
C LYS A 35 -12.13 1.32 10.51
N PRO A 36 -11.48 1.24 11.69
CA PRO A 36 -10.09 0.79 11.81
C PRO A 36 -9.80 -0.57 11.17
N GLU A 37 -10.79 -1.47 11.17
CA GLU A 37 -10.70 -2.85 10.68
C GLU A 37 -10.60 -2.95 9.15
N PHE A 38 -10.96 -1.90 8.42
CA PHE A 38 -11.02 -1.93 6.95
C PHE A 38 -9.90 -1.12 6.29
N ALA A 39 -9.41 -1.61 5.15
CA ALA A 39 -8.50 -0.85 4.30
C ALA A 39 -9.25 0.27 3.58
N GLU A 40 -8.66 1.46 3.52
CA GLU A 40 -9.25 2.62 2.85
C GLU A 40 -9.58 2.34 1.37
N VAL A 41 -8.65 1.67 0.68
CA VAL A 41 -8.85 1.33 -0.75
C VAL A 41 -10.03 0.38 -0.93
N THR A 42 -10.21 -0.60 -0.04
CA THR A 42 -11.34 -1.53 -0.11
C THR A 42 -12.66 -0.81 0.12
N VAL A 43 -12.74 0.02 1.18
CA VAL A 43 -13.96 0.79 1.48
C VAL A 43 -14.36 1.70 0.33
N VAL A 44 -13.39 2.36 -0.31
CA VAL A 44 -13.68 3.25 -1.44
C VAL A 44 -14.10 2.46 -2.67
N ASN A 45 -13.49 1.31 -2.95
CA ASN A 45 -13.90 0.44 -4.07
C ASN A 45 -15.32 -0.10 -3.85
N ASP A 46 -15.63 -0.59 -2.64
CA ASP A 46 -16.97 -1.07 -2.29
C ASP A 46 -18.02 0.06 -2.41
N ALA A 47 -17.65 1.29 -2.02
CA ALA A 47 -18.52 2.46 -2.18
C ALA A 47 -18.71 2.84 -3.65
N LEU A 48 -17.66 2.74 -4.48
CA LEU A 48 -17.76 2.95 -5.93
C LEU A 48 -18.72 1.94 -6.57
N ASP A 49 -18.53 0.66 -6.27
CA ASP A 49 -19.38 -0.42 -6.79
C ASP A 49 -20.83 -0.27 -6.32
N PHE A 50 -21.04 0.13 -5.06
CA PHE A 50 -22.36 0.39 -4.52
C PHE A 50 -23.07 1.54 -5.26
N ILE A 51 -22.38 2.67 -5.47
CA ILE A 51 -22.95 3.83 -6.16
C ILE A 51 -23.22 3.47 -7.62
N GLN A 52 -22.29 2.76 -8.29
CA GLN A 52 -22.46 2.35 -9.67
C GLN A 52 -23.68 1.42 -9.84
N ASN A 53 -23.83 0.43 -8.97
CA ASN A 53 -25.00 -0.45 -8.98
C ASN A 53 -26.32 0.30 -8.79
N LYS A 54 -26.34 1.35 -7.94
CA LYS A 54 -27.52 2.19 -7.75
C LYS A 54 -27.84 3.07 -8.96
N ILE A 55 -26.83 3.51 -9.69
CA ILE A 55 -27.01 4.25 -10.95
C ILE A 55 -27.55 3.30 -12.02
N ASP A 56 -26.96 2.12 -12.17
CA ASP A 56 -27.33 1.13 -13.19
C ASP A 56 -28.73 0.56 -12.94
N SER A 57 -29.15 0.43 -11.69
CA SER A 57 -30.53 0.04 -11.32
C SER A 57 -31.57 1.15 -11.50
N GLY A 58 -31.13 2.40 -11.77
CA GLY A 58 -32.01 3.56 -11.88
C GLY A 58 -32.52 4.12 -10.53
N GLU A 59 -32.05 3.56 -9.41
CA GLU A 59 -32.42 4.02 -8.06
C GLU A 59 -31.76 5.37 -7.73
N LEU A 60 -30.55 5.61 -8.28
CA LEU A 60 -29.83 6.88 -8.17
C LEU A 60 -29.72 7.54 -9.54
N ALA A 61 -30.50 8.62 -9.74
CA ALA A 61 -30.37 9.42 -10.96
C ALA A 61 -29.33 10.52 -10.77
N VAL A 62 -28.25 10.46 -11.55
CA VAL A 62 -27.22 11.53 -11.57
C VAL A 62 -27.64 12.56 -12.62
N PRO A 63 -27.90 13.83 -12.24
CA PRO A 63 -28.29 14.87 -13.18
C PRO A 63 -27.21 15.14 -14.23
N ALA A 64 -27.61 15.55 -15.43
CA ALA A 64 -26.66 15.92 -16.47
C ALA A 64 -25.73 17.05 -16.01
N GLY A 65 -24.43 16.90 -16.19
CA GLY A 65 -23.42 17.88 -15.74
C GLY A 65 -22.93 17.67 -14.30
N VAL A 66 -23.44 16.69 -13.58
CA VAL A 66 -22.93 16.29 -12.25
C VAL A 66 -22.05 15.06 -12.41
N SER A 67 -20.87 15.08 -11.80
CA SER A 67 -19.99 13.94 -11.68
C SER A 67 -19.53 13.79 -10.23
N PHE A 68 -19.17 12.61 -9.82
CA PHE A 68 -18.61 12.37 -8.49
C PHE A 68 -17.22 11.71 -8.61
N GLU A 69 -16.39 12.04 -7.67
CA GLU A 69 -15.02 11.50 -7.61
C GLU A 69 -14.62 11.28 -6.16
N PHE A 70 -13.99 10.15 -5.86
CA PHE A 70 -13.39 9.92 -4.56
C PHE A 70 -12.01 10.59 -4.50
N ALA A 71 -11.86 11.51 -3.57
CA ALA A 71 -10.63 12.29 -3.36
C ALA A 71 -9.96 11.89 -2.03
N GLY A 72 -8.85 12.56 -1.70
CA GLY A 72 -8.11 12.33 -0.45
C GLY A 72 -6.97 11.34 -0.59
N SER A 73 -6.64 10.64 0.50
CA SER A 73 -5.51 9.70 0.58
C SER A 73 -5.66 8.51 -0.36
N TYR A 74 -6.88 8.09 -0.66
CA TYR A 74 -7.19 7.03 -1.63
C TYR A 74 -6.51 7.25 -2.99
N LYS A 75 -6.67 8.44 -3.60
CA LYS A 75 -6.01 8.77 -4.88
C LYS A 75 -4.50 8.62 -4.82
N ASN A 76 -3.91 9.05 -3.72
CA ASN A 76 -2.46 8.95 -3.51
C ASN A 76 -2.02 7.51 -3.35
N GLN A 77 -2.77 6.69 -2.61
CA GLN A 77 -2.48 5.26 -2.43
C GLN A 77 -2.57 4.50 -3.76
N VAL A 78 -3.63 4.69 -4.54
CA VAL A 78 -3.80 4.05 -5.86
C VAL A 78 -2.68 4.48 -6.82
N ARG A 79 -2.34 5.77 -6.86
CA ARG A 79 -1.25 6.29 -7.71
C ARG A 79 0.11 5.74 -7.28
N ALA A 80 0.36 5.66 -5.98
CA ALA A 80 1.60 5.12 -5.46
C ALA A 80 1.69 3.60 -5.70
N ALA A 81 0.63 2.83 -5.52
CA ALA A 81 0.58 1.41 -5.83
C ALA A 81 0.89 1.15 -7.32
N LYS A 82 0.30 1.95 -8.23
CA LYS A 82 0.58 1.86 -9.66
C LYS A 82 2.05 2.16 -10.00
N ARG A 83 2.68 3.11 -9.32
CA ARG A 83 4.11 3.41 -9.51
C ARG A 83 4.99 2.29 -8.96
N LEU A 84 4.66 1.77 -7.77
CA LEU A 84 5.40 0.68 -7.13
C LEU A 84 5.36 -0.61 -7.94
N SER A 85 4.25 -0.90 -8.62
CA SER A 85 4.13 -2.09 -9.48
C SER A 85 5.14 -2.11 -10.64
N VAL A 86 5.66 -0.95 -11.04
CA VAL A 86 6.72 -0.84 -12.05
C VAL A 86 8.11 -0.70 -11.41
N VAL A 87 8.22 0.13 -10.37
CA VAL A 87 9.51 0.42 -9.73
C VAL A 87 10.07 -0.81 -9.02
N LEU A 88 9.23 -1.63 -8.39
CA LEU A 88 9.65 -2.81 -7.64
C LEU A 88 10.32 -3.86 -8.55
N PRO A 89 9.71 -4.37 -9.63
CA PRO A 89 10.38 -5.31 -10.51
C PRO A 89 11.60 -4.69 -11.23
N LEU A 90 11.57 -3.40 -11.54
CA LEU A 90 12.71 -2.71 -12.14
C LEU A 90 13.90 -2.66 -11.17
N SER A 91 13.66 -2.32 -9.90
CA SER A 91 14.72 -2.30 -8.88
C SER A 91 15.31 -3.70 -8.66
N LEU A 92 14.46 -4.74 -8.59
CA LEU A 92 14.94 -6.12 -8.49
C LEU A 92 15.78 -6.54 -9.69
N ALA A 93 15.39 -6.16 -10.90
CA ALA A 93 16.16 -6.43 -12.11
C ALA A 93 17.54 -5.74 -12.10
N ILE A 94 17.57 -4.47 -11.65
CA ILE A 94 18.83 -3.72 -11.51
C ILE A 94 19.73 -4.38 -10.46
N ILE A 95 19.19 -4.73 -9.29
CA ILE A 95 19.94 -5.44 -8.24
C ILE A 95 20.50 -6.77 -8.78
N PHE A 96 19.67 -7.54 -9.49
CA PHE A 96 20.10 -8.78 -10.12
C PHE A 96 21.27 -8.56 -11.07
N LEU A 97 21.20 -7.57 -11.94
CA LEU A 97 22.27 -7.24 -12.89
C LEU A 97 23.55 -6.82 -12.16
N LEU A 98 23.45 -5.99 -11.13
CA LEU A 98 24.62 -5.56 -10.34
C LEU A 98 25.32 -6.75 -9.68
N ILE A 99 24.58 -7.65 -9.07
CA ILE A 99 25.14 -8.87 -8.45
C ILE A 99 25.74 -9.77 -9.53
N TYR A 100 25.07 -9.91 -10.67
CA TYR A 100 25.60 -10.71 -11.79
C TYR A 100 26.92 -10.14 -12.30
N PHE A 101 27.05 -8.85 -12.49
CA PHE A 101 28.30 -8.22 -12.91
C PHE A 101 29.41 -8.35 -11.87
N GLN A 102 29.06 -8.37 -10.58
CA GLN A 102 29.99 -8.54 -9.48
C GLN A 102 30.61 -9.96 -9.50
N PHE A 103 29.80 -10.99 -9.56
CA PHE A 103 30.24 -12.37 -9.44
C PHE A 103 30.52 -13.07 -10.78
N ARG A 104 29.96 -12.57 -11.87
CA ARG A 104 30.02 -13.15 -13.22
C ARG A 104 29.61 -14.63 -13.30
N LYS A 105 28.84 -15.10 -12.32
CA LYS A 105 28.36 -16.48 -12.20
C LYS A 105 26.86 -16.44 -11.90
N VAL A 106 26.04 -16.93 -12.83
CA VAL A 106 24.58 -16.98 -12.67
C VAL A 106 24.16 -17.77 -11.43
N GLY A 107 24.84 -18.89 -11.13
CA GLY A 107 24.54 -19.74 -9.97
C GLY A 107 24.69 -19.00 -8.64
N VAL A 108 25.75 -18.21 -8.47
CA VAL A 108 25.98 -17.41 -7.26
C VAL A 108 24.95 -16.30 -7.15
N THR A 109 24.63 -15.63 -8.26
CA THR A 109 23.61 -14.62 -8.30
C THR A 109 22.24 -15.17 -7.91
N MET A 110 21.86 -16.33 -8.44
CA MET A 110 20.60 -17.00 -8.08
C MET A 110 20.56 -17.42 -6.62
N MET A 111 21.67 -17.90 -6.07
CA MET A 111 21.78 -18.26 -4.66
C MET A 111 21.52 -17.06 -3.75
N ILE A 112 22.11 -15.89 -4.05
CA ILE A 112 21.87 -14.66 -3.32
C ILE A 112 20.39 -14.23 -3.45
N PHE A 113 19.85 -14.32 -4.66
CA PHE A 113 18.44 -13.97 -4.92
C PHE A 113 17.44 -14.89 -4.21
N THR A 114 17.80 -16.15 -3.96
CA THR A 114 16.98 -17.06 -3.15
C THR A 114 16.79 -16.51 -1.73
N GLY A 115 17.82 -15.88 -1.14
CA GLY A 115 17.71 -15.17 0.14
C GLY A 115 16.68 -14.04 0.12
N VAL A 116 16.61 -13.28 -0.97
CA VAL A 116 15.61 -12.24 -1.15
C VAL A 116 14.18 -12.81 -1.16
N PHE A 117 13.96 -13.92 -1.87
CA PHE A 117 12.66 -14.59 -1.90
C PHE A 117 12.26 -15.17 -0.54
N VAL A 118 13.21 -15.73 0.21
CA VAL A 118 12.96 -16.22 1.58
C VAL A 118 12.59 -15.06 2.51
N ALA A 119 13.32 -13.95 2.43
CA ALA A 119 13.03 -12.76 3.22
C ALA A 119 11.64 -12.19 2.89
N TRP A 120 11.27 -12.17 1.61
CA TRP A 120 9.94 -11.75 1.15
C TRP A 120 8.84 -12.67 1.68
N GLY A 121 9.02 -13.98 1.52
CA GLY A 121 8.11 -14.98 2.07
C GLY A 121 7.93 -14.83 3.59
N GLY A 122 9.03 -14.63 4.32
CA GLY A 122 9.02 -14.35 5.76
C GLY A 122 8.21 -13.09 6.12
N GLY A 123 8.36 -12.02 5.35
CA GLY A 123 7.59 -10.79 5.53
C GLY A 123 6.07 -11.01 5.36
N PHE A 124 5.64 -11.75 4.33
CA PHE A 124 4.23 -12.08 4.15
C PHE A 124 3.69 -13.02 5.23
N VAL A 125 4.49 -14.00 5.66
CA VAL A 125 4.11 -14.88 6.78
C VAL A 125 3.92 -14.06 8.05
N MET A 126 4.79 -13.10 8.34
CA MET A 126 4.62 -12.20 9.49
C MET A 126 3.35 -11.35 9.38
N LEU A 127 3.07 -10.77 8.23
CA LEU A 127 1.81 -10.01 8.02
C LEU A 127 0.59 -10.89 8.23
N TRP A 128 0.64 -12.13 7.76
CA TRP A 128 -0.44 -13.10 7.97
C TRP A 128 -0.60 -13.47 9.45
N LEU A 129 0.51 -13.69 10.18
CA LEU A 129 0.49 -13.96 11.61
C LEU A 129 -0.11 -12.80 12.41
N TYR A 130 0.24 -11.56 12.07
CA TYR A 130 -0.33 -10.37 12.70
C TYR A 130 -1.85 -10.22 12.46
N ALA A 131 -2.39 -10.85 11.42
CA ALA A 131 -3.82 -10.88 11.16
C ALA A 131 -4.56 -11.96 11.97
N GLN A 132 -3.83 -12.85 12.70
CA GLN A 132 -4.44 -13.93 13.47
C GLN A 132 -4.72 -13.50 14.92
N PRO A 133 -5.94 -13.70 15.44
CA PRO A 133 -6.30 -13.28 16.79
C PRO A 133 -5.56 -14.05 17.90
N TRP A 134 -5.05 -15.24 17.58
CA TRP A 134 -4.29 -16.08 18.53
C TRP A 134 -2.79 -15.75 18.58
N PHE A 135 -2.29 -14.93 17.63
CA PHE A 135 -0.87 -14.62 17.55
C PHE A 135 -0.45 -13.72 18.71
N LEU A 136 0.54 -14.16 19.49
CA LEU A 136 1.05 -13.47 20.68
C LEU A 136 -0.01 -13.20 21.76
N ASP A 137 -1.15 -13.90 21.76
CA ASP A 137 -2.15 -13.82 22.83
C ASP A 137 -1.68 -14.59 24.08
N ILE A 138 -0.56 -14.15 24.64
CA ILE A 138 0.09 -14.75 25.82
C ILE A 138 0.34 -13.61 26.81
N THR A 139 -0.14 -13.82 28.05
CA THR A 139 0.13 -12.88 29.14
C THR A 139 1.43 -13.26 29.84
N LEU A 140 2.43 -12.40 29.74
CA LEU A 140 3.71 -12.54 30.41
C LEU A 140 3.92 -11.39 31.41
N LEU A 141 4.24 -11.71 32.66
CA LEU A 141 4.46 -10.71 33.74
C LEU A 141 3.30 -9.70 33.91
N GLY A 142 2.05 -10.14 33.64
CA GLY A 142 0.86 -9.29 33.77
C GLY A 142 0.56 -8.41 32.55
N THR A 143 1.36 -8.49 31.48
CA THR A 143 1.13 -7.75 30.24
C THR A 143 0.82 -8.74 29.12
N ASN A 144 -0.24 -8.51 28.35
CA ASN A 144 -0.54 -9.30 27.17
C ASN A 144 0.38 -8.84 26.02
N LEU A 145 1.11 -9.80 25.43
CA LEU A 145 2.03 -9.51 24.33
C LEU A 145 1.31 -9.05 23.07
N HIS A 146 0.09 -9.54 22.85
CA HIS A 146 -0.74 -9.11 21.73
C HIS A 146 -1.01 -7.59 21.78
N GLU A 147 -1.35 -7.07 22.96
CA GLU A 147 -1.56 -5.63 23.18
C GLU A 147 -0.25 -4.84 23.13
N LEU A 148 0.80 -5.39 23.76
CA LEU A 148 2.12 -4.72 23.80
C LEU A 148 2.72 -4.49 22.41
N PHE A 149 2.60 -5.49 21.53
CA PHE A 149 3.10 -5.40 20.15
C PHE A 149 2.07 -4.86 19.17
N GLN A 150 0.90 -4.39 19.67
CA GLN A 150 -0.18 -3.86 18.84
C GLN A 150 -0.51 -4.78 17.67
N VAL A 151 -0.65 -6.08 17.96
CA VAL A 151 -0.96 -7.07 16.93
C VAL A 151 -2.34 -6.79 16.37
N GLN A 152 -2.38 -6.44 15.12
CA GLN A 152 -3.60 -6.13 14.37
C GLN A 152 -3.41 -6.45 12.91
N GLN A 153 -4.50 -6.56 12.19
CA GLN A 153 -4.43 -6.78 10.75
C GLN A 153 -3.86 -5.54 10.05
N TYR A 154 -2.72 -5.70 9.39
CA TYR A 154 -2.13 -4.68 8.54
C TYR A 154 -2.48 -4.93 7.09
N ASN A 155 -3.08 -3.95 6.45
CA ASN A 155 -3.34 -3.99 5.02
C ASN A 155 -2.08 -3.66 4.21
N LEU A 156 -1.96 -4.23 3.01
CA LEU A 156 -0.86 -3.97 2.08
C LEU A 156 -0.91 -2.52 1.59
N SER A 157 -0.45 -1.62 2.43
CA SER A 157 -0.31 -0.20 2.12
C SER A 157 1.01 0.10 1.40
N VAL A 158 1.14 1.31 0.87
CA VAL A 158 2.40 1.80 0.29
C VAL A 158 3.57 1.70 1.28
N ALA A 159 3.32 1.95 2.56
CA ALA A 159 4.35 1.85 3.60
C ALA A 159 4.89 0.41 3.75
N VAL A 160 4.02 -0.60 3.67
CA VAL A 160 4.42 -2.01 3.69
C VAL A 160 5.29 -2.35 2.48
N TRP A 161 4.94 -1.89 1.28
CA TRP A 161 5.74 -2.11 0.09
C TRP A 161 7.11 -1.44 0.15
N VAL A 162 7.21 -0.24 0.73
CA VAL A 162 8.50 0.42 0.98
C VAL A 162 9.33 -0.38 1.99
N GLY A 163 8.70 -0.95 3.03
CA GLY A 163 9.34 -1.87 3.96
C GLY A 163 9.91 -3.12 3.26
N PHE A 164 9.19 -3.71 2.32
CA PHE A 164 9.70 -4.83 1.51
C PHE A 164 10.89 -4.43 0.63
N LEU A 165 10.89 -3.22 0.04
CA LEU A 165 12.04 -2.73 -0.71
C LEU A 165 13.30 -2.61 0.16
N ALA A 166 13.16 -2.10 1.40
CA ALA A 166 14.25 -2.04 2.35
C ALA A 166 14.74 -3.45 2.74
N LEU A 167 13.83 -4.38 2.96
CA LEU A 167 14.13 -5.78 3.27
C LEU A 167 14.92 -6.46 2.13
N PHE A 168 14.60 -6.17 0.87
CA PHE A 168 15.36 -6.67 -0.27
C PHE A 168 16.81 -6.17 -0.26
N GLY A 169 17.00 -4.88 0.06
CA GLY A 169 18.35 -4.32 0.19
C GLY A 169 19.18 -5.06 1.25
N ILE A 170 18.62 -5.26 2.45
CA ILE A 170 19.29 -5.95 3.56
C ILE A 170 19.58 -7.41 3.19
N ALA A 171 18.60 -8.15 2.67
CA ALA A 171 18.77 -9.56 2.29
C ALA A 171 19.82 -9.74 1.17
N THR A 172 19.91 -8.78 0.25
CA THR A 172 20.91 -8.76 -0.81
C THR A 172 22.30 -8.51 -0.25
N ASP A 173 22.44 -7.55 0.66
CA ASP A 173 23.73 -7.20 1.28
C ASP A 173 24.30 -8.39 2.07
N ASP A 174 23.51 -9.01 2.92
CA ASP A 174 23.88 -10.23 3.65
C ASP A 174 24.29 -11.36 2.69
N GLY A 175 23.53 -11.57 1.62
CA GLY A 175 23.81 -12.57 0.60
C GLY A 175 25.14 -12.32 -0.12
N VAL A 176 25.44 -11.08 -0.46
CA VAL A 176 26.71 -10.67 -1.12
C VAL A 176 27.89 -10.88 -0.17
N ILE A 177 27.76 -10.48 1.09
CA ILE A 177 28.82 -10.68 2.10
C ILE A 177 29.13 -12.16 2.26
N MET A 178 28.11 -13.01 2.41
CA MET A 178 28.28 -14.46 2.55
C MET A 178 28.90 -15.07 1.30
N ALA A 179 28.44 -14.75 0.11
CA ALA A 179 28.99 -15.26 -1.14
C ALA A 179 30.46 -14.85 -1.33
N THR A 180 30.80 -13.61 -1.00
CA THR A 180 32.18 -13.11 -1.08
C THR A 180 33.11 -13.85 -0.11
N ARG A 181 32.65 -14.09 1.13
CA ARG A 181 33.40 -14.85 2.13
C ARG A 181 33.64 -16.29 1.71
N ILE A 182 32.63 -16.96 1.16
CA ILE A 182 32.76 -18.34 0.64
C ILE A 182 33.75 -18.34 -0.51
N GLU A 183 33.68 -17.42 -1.46
CA GLU A 183 34.64 -17.37 -2.58
C GLU A 183 36.06 -17.13 -2.12
N GLN A 184 36.28 -16.24 -1.14
CA GLN A 184 37.61 -16.03 -0.54
C GLN A 184 38.13 -17.28 0.14
N SER A 185 37.33 -17.93 0.99
CA SER A 185 37.71 -19.16 1.69
C SER A 185 38.06 -20.29 0.71
N MET A 186 37.30 -20.44 -0.37
CA MET A 186 37.61 -21.44 -1.42
C MET A 186 38.89 -21.13 -2.19
N ARG A 187 39.25 -19.85 -2.35
CA ARG A 187 40.52 -19.46 -2.98
C ARG A 187 41.73 -19.69 -2.07
N GLU A 188 41.56 -19.45 -0.76
CA GLU A 188 42.65 -19.58 0.22
C GLU A 188 42.94 -21.04 0.59
N THR A 189 41.88 -21.85 0.74
CA THR A 189 42.02 -23.23 1.25
C THR A 189 42.33 -24.23 0.14
N LYS A 190 42.13 -23.88 -1.18
CA LYS A 190 42.25 -24.80 -2.33
C LYS A 190 41.84 -26.21 -1.91
N PRO A 191 40.57 -26.52 -1.73
CA PRO A 191 40.17 -27.86 -1.37
C PRO A 191 40.60 -28.77 -2.50
N ASP A 192 41.58 -29.67 -2.21
CA ASP A 192 41.91 -30.79 -3.08
C ASP A 192 40.59 -31.53 -3.30
N SER A 193 40.14 -31.55 -4.56
CA SER A 193 38.99 -32.28 -5.11
C SER A 193 38.01 -32.86 -4.10
N VAL A 194 36.80 -32.34 -4.11
CA VAL A 194 35.66 -33.08 -3.57
C VAL A 194 35.44 -34.28 -4.48
N GLU A 195 35.94 -35.47 -4.05
CA GLU A 195 35.45 -36.75 -4.54
C GLU A 195 34.00 -36.99 -4.12
#